data_135e661d6e26bb450dac3044d4831db9
#
_entry.id   135e661d6e26bb450dac3044d4831db9
#
_cell.length_a   1.000
_cell.length_b   1.000
_cell.length_c   1.000
_cell.angle_alpha   90.00
_cell.angle_beta   90.00
_cell.angle_gamma   90.00
#
_symmetry.space_group_name_H-M   'P 1'
#
loop_
_entity.id
_entity.type
_entity.pdbx_description
1 polymer ?
#
loop_
_entity_poly.entity_id
_entity_poly.type
_entity_poly.pdbx_seq_one_letter_code
_entity_poly.pdbx_strand_id
1 'polypeptide(L)'
;MPKLLLILLCTVLLFTSCSTRKDDAPISLTVIEENQASDASYTDDIIFLGESTTYHLKSRGVLPEGKDTKQVWAPKSGTLMLDPTVKDCMIVYPETGEEISLSDALTRKNPKMLCLTFGLNGATSFIARGDSYFKYCYQDLVDLIKEKSPNTKIIINSCFPIANKMDMSRYTITAEVLNSYIDTLNIWACSIAEKNGLIFIDTASTLKDKDGYLMTEYSADDGYHLTAEAYRVILKAINDTLQNKEN
;
A
#
# COMPACT_ATOMS: atom_id res chain seq x y z
N MET A 1 -39.58 -60.74 43.59
CA MET A 1 -38.13 -60.53 43.78
C MET A 1 -37.59 -59.73 42.68
N PRO A 2 -37.35 -58.39 42.84
CA PRO A 2 -36.83 -57.57 41.79
C PRO A 2 -35.32 -57.58 41.81
N LYS A 3 -34.75 -57.74 40.60
CA LYS A 3 -33.29 -57.68 40.36
C LYS A 3 -32.91 -56.19 40.23
N LEU A 4 -32.03 -55.79 41.13
CA LEU A 4 -31.37 -54.46 41.13
C LEU A 4 -30.37 -54.37 39.97
N LEU A 5 -30.61 -53.44 39.02
CA LEU A 5 -29.69 -53.17 37.89
C LEU A 5 -28.78 -51.99 38.26
N LEU A 6 -27.53 -52.28 38.51
CA LEU A 6 -26.50 -51.32 38.84
C LEU A 6 -26.01 -50.66 37.52
N ILE A 7 -26.36 -49.39 37.29
CA ILE A 7 -25.85 -48.63 36.14
C ILE A 7 -24.52 -47.99 36.56
N LEU A 8 -23.43 -48.52 35.98
CA LEU A 8 -22.09 -47.97 36.12
C LEU A 8 -21.93 -46.77 35.14
N LEU A 9 -21.88 -45.56 35.68
CA LEU A 9 -21.71 -44.34 34.91
C LEU A 9 -20.21 -44.14 34.63
N CYS A 10 -19.73 -44.57 33.45
CA CYS A 10 -18.39 -44.25 32.96
C CYS A 10 -18.32 -42.79 32.44
N THR A 11 -17.78 -41.92 33.27
CA THR A 11 -17.40 -40.56 32.82
C THR A 11 -16.13 -40.64 32.02
N VAL A 12 -16.24 -40.57 30.67
CA VAL A 12 -15.12 -40.42 29.78
C VAL A 12 -14.72 -38.94 29.78
N LEU A 13 -13.64 -38.62 30.45
CA LEU A 13 -12.96 -37.32 30.34
C LEU A 13 -12.23 -37.24 28.98
N LEU A 14 -12.87 -36.66 28.01
CA LEU A 14 -12.20 -36.27 26.77
C LEU A 14 -11.30 -35.03 27.03
N PHE A 15 -10.02 -35.28 27.25
CA PHE A 15 -9.02 -34.22 27.14
C PHE A 15 -8.86 -33.86 25.66
N THR A 16 -9.59 -32.85 25.19
CA THR A 16 -9.27 -32.18 23.94
C THR A 16 -8.07 -31.31 24.20
N SER A 17 -6.88 -31.82 23.89
CA SER A 17 -5.67 -31.04 23.77
C SER A 17 -5.83 -30.10 22.55
N CYS A 18 -6.32 -28.88 22.79
CA CYS A 18 -6.28 -27.83 21.82
C CYS A 18 -4.83 -27.32 21.77
N SER A 19 -4.06 -27.87 20.84
CA SER A 19 -2.75 -27.27 20.47
C SER A 19 -3.02 -25.94 19.80
N THR A 20 -3.01 -24.87 20.59
CA THR A 20 -2.97 -23.50 20.05
C THR A 20 -1.61 -23.31 19.39
N ARG A 21 -1.59 -23.28 18.06
CA ARG A 21 -0.48 -22.69 17.31
C ARG A 21 -0.36 -21.24 17.76
N LYS A 22 0.71 -20.93 18.46
CA LYS A 22 1.13 -19.58 18.81
C LYS A 22 1.92 -19.02 17.63
N ASP A 23 1.31 -18.64 16.53
CA ASP A 23 2.03 -17.95 15.46
C ASP A 23 1.14 -17.02 14.58
N ASP A 24 -0.08 -16.72 15.02
CA ASP A 24 -0.88 -15.69 14.38
C ASP A 24 -1.06 -14.49 15.34
N ALA A 25 0.00 -13.69 15.52
CA ALA A 25 -0.18 -12.34 16.01
C ALA A 25 -0.96 -11.56 14.93
N PRO A 26 -2.05 -10.88 15.26
CA PRO A 26 -2.78 -10.08 14.28
C PRO A 26 -1.82 -9.02 13.74
N ILE A 27 -1.69 -8.94 12.40
CA ILE A 27 -1.01 -7.85 11.72
C ILE A 27 -1.70 -6.57 12.18
N SER A 28 -1.00 -5.76 12.98
CA SER A 28 -1.54 -4.49 13.45
C SER A 28 -1.53 -3.50 12.29
N LEU A 29 -2.63 -3.45 11.56
CA LEU A 29 -2.93 -2.34 10.67
C LEU A 29 -3.07 -1.11 11.59
N THR A 30 -2.19 -0.13 11.42
CA THR A 30 -2.26 1.10 12.21
C THR A 30 -3.49 1.89 11.75
N VAL A 31 -4.58 1.77 12.50
CA VAL A 31 -5.77 2.62 12.32
C VAL A 31 -5.40 4.02 12.77
N ILE A 32 -5.68 5.01 11.94
CA ILE A 32 -5.33 6.41 12.18
C ILE A 32 -6.38 7.01 13.11
N GLU A 33 -5.99 7.35 14.35
CA GLU A 33 -6.81 8.18 15.26
C GLU A 33 -6.56 9.67 14.97
N GLU A 34 -7.63 10.47 14.95
CA GLU A 34 -7.53 11.93 14.76
C GLU A 34 -6.81 12.57 15.96
N ASN A 35 -5.55 12.99 15.76
CA ASN A 35 -4.83 13.84 16.69
C ASN A 35 -4.61 15.24 16.11
N GLN A 36 -4.64 16.26 16.95
CA GLN A 36 -4.44 17.67 16.58
C GLN A 36 -3.05 17.89 16.00
N ALA A 37 -3.01 18.46 14.78
CA ALA A 37 -1.82 18.67 13.99
C ALA A 37 -0.80 19.60 14.66
N SER A 38 0.47 19.23 14.66
CA SER A 38 1.60 20.17 14.75
C SER A 38 1.79 20.84 13.39
N ASP A 39 2.28 22.10 13.35
CA ASP A 39 2.46 22.90 12.12
C ASP A 39 3.48 22.34 11.10
N ALA A 40 4.17 21.23 11.40
CA ALA A 40 5.15 20.60 10.51
C ALA A 40 4.48 19.62 9.54
N SER A 41 4.59 19.90 8.25
CA SER A 41 4.13 18.98 7.20
C SER A 41 5.27 18.04 6.79
N TYR A 42 5.19 16.78 7.23
CA TYR A 42 6.15 15.74 6.81
C TYR A 42 6.03 15.43 5.31
N THR A 43 4.86 15.67 4.71
CA THR A 43 4.64 15.40 3.29
C THR A 43 5.49 16.29 2.38
N ASP A 44 5.98 17.43 2.85
CA ASP A 44 6.83 18.33 2.06
C ASP A 44 8.22 17.74 1.77
N ASP A 45 8.67 16.81 2.58
CA ASP A 45 9.96 16.11 2.43
C ASP A 45 9.86 14.77 1.68
N ILE A 46 8.65 14.38 1.24
CA ILE A 46 8.41 13.08 0.59
C ILE A 46 8.52 13.20 -0.92
N ILE A 47 9.25 12.28 -1.53
CA ILE A 47 9.13 11.95 -2.95
C ILE A 47 8.18 10.77 -3.10
N PHE A 48 7.25 10.85 -4.05
CA PHE A 48 6.27 9.80 -4.35
C PHE A 48 6.65 9.08 -5.64
N LEU A 49 6.71 7.76 -5.57
CA LEU A 49 7.04 6.87 -6.69
C LEU A 49 6.01 5.75 -6.78
N GLY A 50 5.45 5.51 -7.98
CA GLY A 50 4.45 4.46 -8.13
C GLY A 50 3.73 4.47 -9.47
N GLU A 51 2.52 3.96 -9.46
CA GLU A 51 1.64 3.80 -10.60
C GLU A 51 0.95 5.11 -11.00
N SER A 52 0.01 5.08 -11.97
CA SER A 52 -0.74 6.26 -12.42
C SER A 52 -1.46 6.97 -11.27
N THR A 53 -1.94 6.24 -10.30
CA THR A 53 -2.54 6.80 -9.08
C THR A 53 -1.54 7.68 -8.31
N THR A 54 -0.25 7.34 -8.29
CA THR A 54 0.79 8.20 -7.70
C THR A 54 1.04 9.44 -8.56
N TYR A 55 1.11 9.29 -9.90
CA TYR A 55 1.27 10.42 -10.80
C TYR A 55 0.13 11.45 -10.67
N HIS A 56 -1.06 11.00 -10.32
CA HIS A 56 -2.21 11.88 -10.14
C HIS A 56 -2.09 12.83 -8.94
N LEU A 57 -1.23 12.60 -7.96
CA LEU A 57 -0.87 13.63 -6.96
C LEU A 57 -0.42 14.92 -7.65
N LYS A 58 0.44 14.79 -8.69
CA LYS A 58 0.89 15.91 -9.52
C LYS A 58 -0.22 16.45 -10.42
N SER A 59 -0.90 15.58 -11.18
CA SER A 59 -1.89 16.01 -12.16
C SER A 59 -3.11 16.67 -11.52
N ARG A 60 -3.46 16.33 -10.28
CA ARG A 60 -4.52 16.95 -9.47
C ARG A 60 -4.04 18.19 -8.72
N GLY A 61 -2.74 18.47 -8.70
CA GLY A 61 -2.17 19.67 -8.09
C GLY A 61 -2.36 19.75 -6.58
N VAL A 62 -2.30 18.62 -5.87
CA VAL A 62 -2.57 18.53 -4.42
C VAL A 62 -1.31 18.67 -3.56
N LEU A 63 -0.14 18.63 -4.16
CA LEU A 63 1.16 18.81 -3.51
C LEU A 63 1.62 20.28 -3.61
N PRO A 64 2.60 20.73 -2.82
CA PRO A 64 3.28 21.99 -3.01
C PRO A 64 3.68 22.23 -4.48
N GLU A 65 3.63 23.47 -4.94
CA GLU A 65 3.83 23.87 -6.34
C GLU A 65 2.77 23.31 -7.33
N GLY A 66 1.72 22.61 -6.82
CA GLY A 66 0.61 22.14 -7.63
C GLY A 66 1.05 21.14 -8.72
N LYS A 67 0.73 21.46 -9.98
CA LYS A 67 1.10 20.61 -11.13
C LYS A 67 2.59 20.69 -11.49
N ASP A 68 3.32 21.65 -10.96
CA ASP A 68 4.77 21.81 -11.17
C ASP A 68 5.59 21.15 -10.05
N THR A 69 4.94 20.47 -9.13
CA THR A 69 5.59 19.79 -8.01
C THR A 69 6.76 18.89 -8.45
N LYS A 70 7.82 18.92 -7.66
CA LYS A 70 9.00 18.07 -7.84
C LYS A 70 8.94 16.79 -7.01
N GLN A 71 7.87 16.61 -6.25
CA GLN A 71 7.72 15.48 -5.33
C GLN A 71 7.21 14.20 -5.98
N VAL A 72 6.84 14.21 -7.27
CA VAL A 72 6.37 13.01 -7.98
C VAL A 72 7.37 12.59 -9.04
N TRP A 73 7.96 11.41 -8.85
CA TRP A 73 8.83 10.80 -9.83
C TRP A 73 8.03 9.80 -10.67
N ALA A 74 7.98 10.03 -11.96
CA ALA A 74 7.26 9.20 -12.90
C ALA A 74 7.94 9.21 -14.27
N PRO A 75 7.77 8.15 -15.08
CA PRO A 75 8.16 8.15 -16.49
C PRO A 75 7.26 9.11 -17.28
N LYS A 76 7.62 9.37 -18.55
CA LYS A 76 6.78 10.16 -19.48
C LYS A 76 5.36 9.59 -19.63
N SER A 77 5.19 8.30 -19.49
CA SER A 77 3.87 7.63 -19.52
C SER A 77 2.98 7.97 -18.32
N GLY A 78 3.55 8.51 -17.25
CA GLY A 78 2.83 8.81 -16.01
C GLY A 78 2.53 7.58 -15.15
N THR A 79 3.03 6.40 -15.48
CA THR A 79 2.79 5.17 -14.69
C THR A 79 3.99 4.26 -14.70
N LEU A 80 4.28 3.67 -13.55
CA LEU A 80 5.17 2.52 -13.40
C LEU A 80 4.34 1.26 -13.20
N MET A 81 4.98 0.12 -13.39
CA MET A 81 4.45 -1.19 -13.02
C MET A 81 5.46 -1.86 -12.08
N LEU A 82 4.98 -2.47 -11.04
CA LEU A 82 5.82 -3.29 -10.17
C LEU A 82 6.09 -4.62 -10.87
N ASP A 83 7.32 -4.79 -11.36
CA ASP A 83 7.82 -6.03 -11.94
C ASP A 83 9.34 -6.13 -11.73
N PRO A 84 10.02 -7.21 -12.13
CA PRO A 84 11.46 -7.34 -11.91
C PRO A 84 12.32 -6.29 -12.61
N THR A 85 11.73 -5.51 -13.54
CA THR A 85 12.44 -4.45 -14.27
C THR A 85 12.20 -3.06 -13.69
N VAL A 86 11.34 -2.92 -12.67
CA VAL A 86 11.01 -1.61 -12.07
C VAL A 86 12.25 -0.86 -11.56
N LYS A 87 13.26 -1.59 -11.10
CA LYS A 87 14.53 -1.02 -10.65
C LYS A 87 15.32 -0.35 -11.79
N ASP A 88 15.12 -0.76 -13.03
CA ASP A 88 15.76 -0.24 -14.23
C ASP A 88 14.92 0.84 -14.93
N CYS A 89 13.83 1.27 -14.30
CA CYS A 89 12.90 2.24 -14.89
C CYS A 89 13.56 3.60 -15.10
N MET A 90 13.07 4.30 -16.13
CA MET A 90 13.39 5.69 -16.39
C MET A 90 12.30 6.59 -15.81
N ILE A 91 12.72 7.73 -15.26
CA ILE A 91 11.81 8.78 -14.79
C ILE A 91 12.16 10.11 -15.42
N VAL A 92 11.18 10.98 -15.53
CA VAL A 92 11.44 12.42 -15.83
C VAL A 92 11.90 13.07 -14.53
N TYR A 93 13.18 13.44 -14.47
CA TYR A 93 13.77 14.05 -13.28
C TYR A 93 13.22 15.49 -13.13
N PRO A 94 12.45 15.78 -12.06
CA PRO A 94 11.68 17.03 -12.01
C PRO A 94 12.53 18.31 -11.97
N GLU A 95 13.76 18.23 -11.49
CA GLU A 95 14.65 19.38 -11.41
C GLU A 95 15.16 19.86 -12.77
N THR A 96 15.31 18.96 -13.73
CA THR A 96 15.90 19.28 -15.06
C THR A 96 14.94 18.98 -16.22
N GLY A 97 13.92 18.15 -16.02
CA GLY A 97 13.05 17.63 -17.09
C GLY A 97 13.69 16.53 -17.94
N GLU A 98 14.93 16.11 -17.64
CA GLU A 98 15.59 15.03 -18.33
C GLU A 98 15.02 13.66 -17.95
N GLU A 99 15.05 12.72 -18.88
CA GLU A 99 14.73 11.33 -18.61
C GLU A 99 15.99 10.61 -18.15
N ILE A 100 16.02 10.19 -16.88
CA ILE A 100 17.17 9.52 -16.27
C ILE A 100 16.73 8.22 -15.59
N SER A 101 17.68 7.33 -15.29
CA SER A 101 17.38 6.12 -14.54
C SER A 101 16.91 6.45 -13.10
N LEU A 102 16.08 5.58 -12.53
CA LEU A 102 15.71 5.69 -11.11
C LEU A 102 16.95 5.65 -10.21
N SER A 103 17.93 4.83 -10.57
CA SER A 103 19.23 4.72 -9.89
C SER A 103 19.96 6.08 -9.84
N ASP A 104 20.04 6.79 -10.99
CA ASP A 104 20.68 8.11 -11.05
C ASP A 104 19.88 9.16 -10.27
N ALA A 105 18.54 9.13 -10.35
CA ALA A 105 17.70 10.05 -9.60
C ALA A 105 17.87 9.88 -8.08
N LEU A 106 17.90 8.64 -7.60
CA LEU A 106 18.15 8.33 -6.18
C LEU A 106 19.52 8.86 -5.73
N THR A 107 20.56 8.60 -6.52
CA THR A 107 21.93 9.06 -6.21
C THR A 107 22.04 10.58 -6.22
N ARG A 108 21.42 11.25 -7.20
CA ARG A 108 21.49 12.72 -7.35
C ARG A 108 20.70 13.47 -6.26
N LYS A 109 19.49 12.98 -5.95
CA LYS A 109 18.60 13.66 -5.02
C LYS A 109 18.84 13.26 -3.56
N ASN A 110 19.15 11.99 -3.32
CA ASN A 110 19.25 11.40 -1.98
C ASN A 110 18.06 11.86 -1.09
N PRO A 111 16.81 11.52 -1.48
CA PRO A 111 15.62 12.08 -0.83
C PRO A 111 15.56 11.70 0.65
N LYS A 112 15.04 12.58 1.50
CA LYS A 112 14.83 12.27 2.92
C LYS A 112 13.85 11.12 3.09
N MET A 113 12.74 11.16 2.34
CA MET A 113 11.70 10.13 2.37
C MET A 113 11.25 9.79 0.95
N LEU A 114 10.99 8.50 0.70
CA LEU A 114 10.45 8.00 -0.55
C LEU A 114 9.23 7.12 -0.26
N CYS A 115 8.07 7.53 -0.75
CA CYS A 115 6.81 6.83 -0.59
C CYS A 115 6.49 6.03 -1.84
N LEU A 116 6.34 4.72 -1.67
CA LEU A 116 6.08 3.74 -2.73
C LEU A 116 4.63 3.32 -2.69
N THR A 117 3.90 3.42 -3.82
CA THR A 117 2.51 2.93 -3.94
C THR A 117 2.39 2.08 -5.20
N PHE A 118 2.35 0.75 -5.02
CA PHE A 118 2.32 -0.23 -6.10
C PHE A 118 1.39 -1.39 -5.77
N GLY A 119 0.82 -2.01 -6.81
CA GLY A 119 0.08 -3.27 -6.72
C GLY A 119 -1.23 -3.28 -7.50
N LEU A 120 -1.85 -2.13 -7.79
CA LEU A 120 -3.11 -2.07 -8.51
C LEU A 120 -2.91 -2.49 -9.97
N ASN A 121 -1.87 -1.97 -10.63
CA ASN A 121 -1.48 -2.43 -11.96
C ASN A 121 -0.92 -3.85 -11.87
N GLY A 122 -1.64 -4.80 -12.43
CA GLY A 122 -1.23 -6.21 -12.39
C GLY A 122 -1.72 -7.00 -11.18
N ALA A 123 -2.66 -6.50 -10.38
CA ALA A 123 -3.18 -7.18 -9.19
C ALA A 123 -3.58 -8.64 -9.46
N THR A 124 -4.31 -8.91 -10.54
CA THR A 124 -4.68 -10.28 -10.96
C THR A 124 -3.47 -11.17 -11.26
N SER A 125 -2.42 -10.60 -11.88
CA SER A 125 -1.18 -11.32 -12.18
C SER A 125 -0.40 -11.66 -10.92
N PHE A 126 -0.33 -10.73 -9.96
CA PHE A 126 0.33 -10.99 -8.68
C PHE A 126 -0.36 -12.10 -7.90
N ILE A 127 -1.69 -12.05 -7.80
CA ILE A 127 -2.45 -13.13 -7.13
C ILE A 127 -2.23 -14.47 -7.82
N ALA A 128 -2.22 -14.51 -9.15
CA ALA A 128 -1.97 -15.74 -9.90
C ALA A 128 -0.56 -16.32 -9.71
N ARG A 129 0.44 -15.44 -9.51
CA ARG A 129 1.86 -15.83 -9.29
C ARG A 129 2.21 -16.06 -7.83
N GLY A 130 1.40 -15.57 -6.92
CA GLY A 130 1.57 -15.72 -5.47
C GLY A 130 2.47 -14.67 -4.82
N ASP A 131 2.47 -14.69 -3.50
CA ASP A 131 3.13 -13.72 -2.63
C ASP A 131 4.65 -13.63 -2.85
N SER A 132 5.30 -14.74 -3.09
CA SER A 132 6.75 -14.79 -3.30
C SER A 132 7.19 -13.97 -4.51
N TYR A 133 6.38 -13.96 -5.59
CA TYR A 133 6.67 -13.15 -6.77
C TYR A 133 6.49 -11.65 -6.51
N PHE A 134 5.37 -11.27 -5.87
CA PHE A 134 5.12 -9.89 -5.49
C PHE A 134 6.21 -9.35 -4.55
N LYS A 135 6.55 -10.15 -3.52
CA LYS A 135 7.60 -9.82 -2.56
C LYS A 135 8.98 -9.71 -3.22
N TYR A 136 9.27 -10.55 -4.21
CA TYR A 136 10.52 -10.46 -4.96
C TYR A 136 10.61 -9.14 -5.73
N CYS A 137 9.58 -8.76 -6.50
CA CYS A 137 9.57 -7.50 -7.26
C CYS A 137 9.73 -6.27 -6.35
N TYR A 138 9.05 -6.28 -5.20
CA TYR A 138 9.15 -5.19 -4.24
C TYR A 138 10.52 -5.13 -3.56
N GLN A 139 11.08 -6.29 -3.20
CA GLN A 139 12.38 -6.38 -2.54
C GLN A 139 13.49 -5.84 -3.44
N ASP A 140 13.49 -6.17 -4.74
CA ASP A 140 14.46 -5.65 -5.71
C ASP A 140 14.45 -4.11 -5.76
N LEU A 141 13.26 -3.50 -5.70
CA LEU A 141 13.12 -2.04 -5.65
C LEU A 141 13.65 -1.46 -4.32
N VAL A 142 13.29 -2.09 -3.19
CA VAL A 142 13.76 -1.68 -1.86
C VAL A 142 15.30 -1.77 -1.78
N ASP A 143 15.87 -2.84 -2.31
CA ASP A 143 17.32 -3.05 -2.30
C ASP A 143 18.05 -2.01 -3.14
N LEU A 144 17.52 -1.66 -4.33
CA LEU A 144 18.06 -0.56 -5.15
C LEU A 144 18.05 0.76 -4.37
N ILE A 145 16.93 1.09 -3.70
CA ILE A 145 16.81 2.35 -2.95
C ILE A 145 17.84 2.37 -1.81
N LYS A 146 17.95 1.29 -1.04
CA LYS A 146 18.94 1.18 0.05
C LYS A 146 20.38 1.27 -0.45
N GLU A 147 20.66 0.75 -1.63
CA GLU A 147 22.00 0.82 -2.24
C GLU A 147 22.34 2.26 -2.70
N LYS A 148 21.43 2.89 -3.44
CA LYS A 148 21.68 4.18 -4.09
C LYS A 148 21.42 5.41 -3.22
N SER A 149 20.60 5.25 -2.19
CA SER A 149 20.20 6.33 -1.27
C SER A 149 20.02 5.78 0.16
N PRO A 150 21.11 5.35 0.82
CA PRO A 150 21.05 4.59 2.07
C PRO A 150 20.43 5.36 3.26
N ASN A 151 20.36 6.68 3.19
CA ASN A 151 19.78 7.51 4.22
C ASN A 151 18.28 7.80 3.99
N THR A 152 17.71 7.36 2.87
CA THR A 152 16.30 7.56 2.55
C THR A 152 15.42 6.70 3.46
N LYS A 153 14.50 7.33 4.19
CA LYS A 153 13.42 6.61 4.88
C LYS A 153 12.42 6.13 3.82
N ILE A 154 12.26 4.83 3.68
CA ILE A 154 11.32 4.22 2.73
C ILE A 154 9.97 4.04 3.42
N ILE A 155 8.92 4.51 2.76
CA ILE A 155 7.52 4.32 3.15
C ILE A 155 6.86 3.45 2.08
N ILE A 156 6.21 2.37 2.50
CA ILE A 156 5.31 1.59 1.64
C ILE A 156 3.90 2.03 1.99
N ASN A 157 3.22 2.66 1.03
CA ASN A 157 1.83 3.04 1.16
C ASN A 157 0.93 1.96 0.55
N SER A 158 -0.22 1.70 1.16
CA SER A 158 -1.18 0.74 0.63
C SER A 158 -1.69 1.11 -0.76
N CYS A 159 -1.92 0.10 -1.59
CA CYS A 159 -2.60 0.21 -2.87
C CYS A 159 -4.08 0.55 -2.65
N PHE A 160 -4.63 1.44 -3.47
CA PHE A 160 -5.97 1.99 -3.27
C PHE A 160 -7.08 1.06 -3.76
N PRO A 161 -8.26 1.07 -3.13
CA PRO A 161 -9.42 0.32 -3.60
C PRO A 161 -9.96 0.90 -4.91
N ILE A 162 -10.76 0.11 -5.63
CA ILE A 162 -11.54 0.55 -6.78
C ILE A 162 -13.02 0.72 -6.39
N ALA A 163 -13.73 1.60 -7.11
CA ALA A 163 -15.15 1.83 -6.90
C ALA A 163 -15.99 0.69 -7.47
N ASN A 164 -17.15 0.44 -6.86
CA ASN A 164 -18.11 -0.55 -7.37
C ASN A 164 -18.58 -0.26 -8.81
N LYS A 165 -18.60 1.02 -9.20
CA LYS A 165 -18.99 1.48 -10.55
C LYS A 165 -17.91 1.29 -11.63
N MET A 166 -16.70 0.82 -11.28
CA MET A 166 -15.64 0.60 -12.27
C MET A 166 -16.10 -0.34 -13.37
N ASP A 167 -15.82 0.01 -14.64
CA ASP A 167 -16.09 -0.87 -15.77
C ASP A 167 -15.18 -2.11 -15.75
N MET A 168 -15.77 -3.24 -15.37
CA MET A 168 -15.09 -4.53 -15.28
C MET A 168 -15.17 -5.36 -16.57
N SER A 169 -15.69 -4.81 -17.69
CA SER A 169 -15.87 -5.55 -18.95
C SER A 169 -14.58 -6.15 -19.54
N ARG A 170 -13.43 -5.57 -19.19
CA ARG A 170 -12.08 -6.05 -19.60
C ARG A 170 -11.46 -7.05 -18.62
N TYR A 171 -12.13 -7.34 -17.52
CA TYR A 171 -11.66 -8.26 -16.49
C TYR A 171 -12.53 -9.52 -16.48
N THR A 172 -11.95 -10.63 -16.07
CA THR A 172 -12.67 -11.91 -15.88
C THR A 172 -13.21 -12.06 -14.45
N ILE A 173 -13.09 -11.03 -13.63
CA ILE A 173 -13.48 -10.99 -12.22
C ILE A 173 -14.36 -9.77 -11.94
N THR A 174 -15.08 -9.77 -10.82
CA THR A 174 -15.89 -8.64 -10.37
C THR A 174 -15.03 -7.58 -9.64
N ALA A 175 -15.58 -6.38 -9.45
CA ALA A 175 -14.94 -5.32 -8.66
C ALA A 175 -14.71 -5.76 -7.20
N GLU A 176 -15.63 -6.54 -6.61
CA GLU A 176 -15.47 -7.13 -5.29
C GLU A 176 -14.25 -8.04 -5.20
N VAL A 177 -14.09 -8.96 -6.17
CA VAL A 177 -12.93 -9.86 -6.23
C VAL A 177 -11.65 -9.07 -6.44
N LEU A 178 -11.64 -8.03 -7.29
CA LEU A 178 -10.45 -7.21 -7.49
C LEU A 178 -10.07 -6.46 -6.20
N ASN A 179 -11.03 -5.92 -5.45
CA ASN A 179 -10.76 -5.29 -4.16
C ASN A 179 -10.20 -6.29 -3.13
N SER A 180 -10.69 -7.54 -3.12
CA SER A 180 -10.11 -8.58 -2.24
C SER A 180 -8.66 -8.93 -2.62
N TYR A 181 -8.31 -8.85 -3.92
CA TYR A 181 -6.93 -9.01 -4.38
C TYR A 181 -6.05 -7.84 -3.92
N ILE A 182 -6.55 -6.61 -4.04
CA ILE A 182 -5.86 -5.40 -3.56
C ILE A 182 -5.58 -5.52 -2.06
N ASP A 183 -6.55 -5.97 -1.26
CA ASP A 183 -6.37 -6.17 0.18
C ASP A 183 -5.30 -7.22 0.48
N THR A 184 -5.29 -8.31 -0.28
CA THR A 184 -4.24 -9.33 -0.17
C THR A 184 -2.86 -8.77 -0.49
N LEU A 185 -2.74 -7.95 -1.56
CA LEU A 185 -1.48 -7.29 -1.91
C LEU A 185 -1.02 -6.31 -0.84
N ASN A 186 -1.94 -5.58 -0.19
CA ASN A 186 -1.64 -4.68 0.92
C ASN A 186 -1.09 -5.45 2.15
N ILE A 187 -1.63 -6.63 2.44
CA ILE A 187 -1.07 -7.53 3.47
C ILE A 187 0.36 -7.95 3.11
N TRP A 188 0.61 -8.33 1.86
CA TRP A 188 1.96 -8.69 1.40
C TRP A 188 2.92 -7.50 1.44
N ALA A 189 2.47 -6.30 1.05
CA ALA A 189 3.26 -5.08 1.12
C ALA A 189 3.61 -4.70 2.57
N CYS A 190 2.66 -4.84 3.50
CA CYS A 190 2.90 -4.67 4.93
C CYS A 190 4.00 -5.64 5.43
N SER A 191 3.92 -6.91 5.06
CA SER A 191 4.94 -7.91 5.45
C SER A 191 6.33 -7.61 4.89
N ILE A 192 6.43 -6.96 3.72
CA ILE A 192 7.72 -6.49 3.17
C ILE A 192 8.26 -5.34 4.02
N ALA A 193 7.41 -4.39 4.38
CA ALA A 193 7.81 -3.28 5.25
C ALA A 193 8.34 -3.80 6.59
N GLU A 194 7.62 -4.70 7.24
CA GLU A 194 8.02 -5.32 8.51
C GLU A 194 9.37 -6.04 8.39
N LYS A 195 9.52 -6.91 7.39
CA LYS A 195 10.78 -7.66 7.13
C LYS A 195 11.98 -6.73 6.95
N ASN A 196 11.78 -5.56 6.35
CA ASN A 196 12.84 -4.63 6.01
C ASN A 196 13.03 -3.49 7.02
N GLY A 197 12.22 -3.42 8.10
CA GLY A 197 12.23 -2.32 9.06
C GLY A 197 11.79 -1.00 8.43
N LEU A 198 10.86 -1.03 7.47
CA LEU A 198 10.32 0.14 6.77
C LEU A 198 9.01 0.59 7.42
N ILE A 199 8.53 1.76 7.02
CA ILE A 199 7.22 2.27 7.43
C ILE A 199 6.17 1.74 6.46
N PHE A 200 5.12 1.06 6.96
CA PHE A 200 3.90 0.80 6.21
C PHE A 200 2.81 1.78 6.65
N ILE A 201 2.07 2.34 5.69
CA ILE A 201 0.92 3.23 5.94
C ILE A 201 -0.29 2.71 5.18
N ASP A 202 -1.35 2.35 5.92
CA ASP A 202 -2.62 1.92 5.32
C ASP A 202 -3.54 3.12 5.06
N THR A 203 -3.30 3.83 3.97
CA THR A 203 -4.21 4.88 3.53
C THR A 203 -5.44 4.35 2.79
N ALA A 204 -5.42 3.11 2.29
CA ALA A 204 -6.55 2.50 1.60
C ALA A 204 -7.78 2.39 2.49
N SER A 205 -7.60 2.08 3.78
CA SER A 205 -8.70 1.97 4.74
C SER A 205 -9.48 3.28 4.89
N THR A 206 -8.82 4.44 4.74
CA THR A 206 -9.49 5.76 4.84
C THR A 206 -10.33 6.12 3.62
N LEU A 207 -10.20 5.36 2.54
CA LEU A 207 -10.91 5.60 1.28
C LEU A 207 -12.06 4.63 1.03
N LYS A 208 -12.21 3.60 1.87
CA LYS A 208 -13.21 2.54 1.69
C LYS A 208 -14.55 2.92 2.29
N ASP A 209 -15.62 2.58 1.57
CA ASP A 209 -16.96 2.54 2.13
C ASP A 209 -17.15 1.28 3.01
N LYS A 210 -18.36 1.15 3.59
CA LYS A 210 -18.73 0.00 4.46
C LYS A 210 -18.70 -1.36 3.75
N ASP A 211 -18.71 -1.38 2.43
CA ASP A 211 -18.72 -2.59 1.61
C ASP A 211 -17.30 -2.88 1.02
N GLY A 212 -16.30 -2.07 1.38
CA GLY A 212 -14.90 -2.24 0.99
C GLY A 212 -14.52 -1.64 -0.36
N TYR A 213 -15.42 -0.91 -1.01
CA TYR A 213 -15.15 -0.21 -2.26
C TYR A 213 -14.62 1.20 -2.01
N LEU A 214 -13.94 1.76 -3.01
CA LEU A 214 -13.60 3.18 -3.01
C LEU A 214 -14.89 4.01 -2.91
N MET A 215 -14.96 4.90 -1.92
CA MET A 215 -16.09 5.80 -1.73
C MET A 215 -16.36 6.61 -3.00
N THR A 216 -17.62 6.84 -3.32
CA THR A 216 -18.04 7.50 -4.55
C THR A 216 -17.47 8.91 -4.69
N GLU A 217 -17.39 9.68 -3.62
CA GLU A 217 -16.82 11.04 -3.56
C GLU A 217 -15.31 11.07 -3.79
N TYR A 218 -14.61 9.97 -3.53
CA TYR A 218 -13.18 9.83 -3.74
C TYR A 218 -12.83 9.25 -5.11
N SER A 219 -13.82 8.72 -5.83
CA SER A 219 -13.66 8.08 -7.13
C SER A 219 -13.83 9.07 -8.27
N ALA A 220 -12.85 9.13 -9.18
CA ALA A 220 -13.04 9.75 -10.49
C ALA A 220 -14.09 8.98 -11.33
N ASP A 221 -14.45 9.51 -12.51
CA ASP A 221 -15.51 8.95 -13.35
C ASP A 221 -15.25 7.49 -13.77
N ASP A 222 -14.00 7.12 -13.93
CA ASP A 222 -13.59 5.77 -14.34
C ASP A 222 -13.68 4.71 -13.22
N GLY A 223 -13.91 5.14 -11.97
CA GLY A 223 -14.00 4.22 -10.82
C GLY A 223 -12.64 3.66 -10.36
N TYR A 224 -11.55 4.08 -10.98
CA TYR A 224 -10.21 3.56 -10.78
C TYR A 224 -9.24 4.63 -10.25
N HIS A 225 -9.28 5.84 -10.82
CA HIS A 225 -8.46 6.96 -10.36
C HIS A 225 -9.16 7.76 -9.28
N LEU A 226 -8.37 8.48 -8.51
CA LEU A 226 -8.84 9.23 -7.34
C LEU A 226 -9.12 10.69 -7.67
N THR A 227 -10.04 11.29 -6.90
CA THR A 227 -10.28 12.75 -6.90
C THR A 227 -9.17 13.49 -6.15
N ALA A 228 -9.10 14.82 -6.33
CA ALA A 228 -8.19 15.65 -5.55
C ALA A 228 -8.47 15.58 -4.05
N GLU A 229 -9.74 15.42 -3.65
CA GLU A 229 -10.12 15.29 -2.25
C GLU A 229 -9.60 13.99 -1.64
N ALA A 230 -9.71 12.86 -2.35
CA ALA A 230 -9.13 11.60 -1.90
C ALA A 230 -7.61 11.72 -1.63
N TYR A 231 -6.90 12.44 -2.51
CA TYR A 231 -5.46 12.65 -2.28
C TYR A 231 -5.17 13.53 -1.06
N ARG A 232 -6.01 14.51 -0.72
CA ARG A 232 -5.85 15.29 0.53
C ARG A 232 -6.04 14.41 1.76
N VAL A 233 -7.02 13.50 1.73
CA VAL A 233 -7.23 12.51 2.79
C VAL A 233 -6.00 11.60 2.93
N ILE A 234 -5.45 11.10 1.83
CA ILE A 234 -4.23 10.28 1.81
C ILE A 234 -3.04 11.04 2.41
N LEU A 235 -2.80 12.29 1.95
CA LEU A 235 -1.67 13.09 2.43
C LEU A 235 -1.81 13.41 3.93
N LYS A 236 -3.03 13.71 4.39
CA LYS A 236 -3.31 13.88 5.83
C LYS A 236 -2.98 12.62 6.59
N ALA A 237 -3.45 11.47 6.14
CA ALA A 237 -3.20 10.18 6.78
C ALA A 237 -1.70 9.84 6.86
N ILE A 238 -0.94 10.12 5.79
CA ILE A 238 0.51 9.95 5.77
C ILE A 238 1.17 10.88 6.81
N ASN A 239 0.79 12.16 6.81
CA ASN A 239 1.33 13.14 7.74
C ASN A 239 1.08 12.74 9.21
N ASP A 240 -0.16 12.41 9.55
CA ASP A 240 -0.56 12.02 10.90
C ASP A 240 0.20 10.76 11.38
N THR A 241 0.38 9.78 10.50
CA THR A 241 1.13 8.55 10.82
C THR A 241 2.61 8.85 11.10
N LEU A 242 3.23 9.73 10.33
CA LEU A 242 4.63 10.10 10.50
C LEU A 242 4.85 10.90 11.79
N GLN A 243 3.95 11.84 12.10
CA GLN A 243 3.98 12.60 13.35
C GLN A 243 3.91 11.68 14.58
N ASN A 244 3.00 10.71 14.58
CA ASN A 244 2.82 9.78 15.69
C ASN A 244 4.01 8.82 15.91
N LYS A 245 4.87 8.65 14.91
CA LYS A 245 6.07 7.78 15.03
C LYS A 245 7.31 8.51 15.55
N GLU A 246 7.34 9.83 15.52
CA GLU A 246 8.46 10.63 16.02
C GLU A 246 8.23 11.15 17.45
N ASN A 247 7.00 11.03 17.99
CA ASN A 247 6.64 11.29 19.38
C ASN A 247 6.68 10.01 20.22
#